data_54c328994940cd3447dbad93e3e336f0
#
_entry.id   54c328994940cd3447dbad93e3e336f0
#
_cell.length_a   1.000
_cell.length_b   1.000
_cell.length_c   1.000
_cell.angle_alpha   90.00
_cell.angle_beta   90.00
_cell.angle_gamma   90.00
#
_symmetry.space_group_name_H-M   'P 1'
#
loop_
_entity.id
_entity.type
_entity.pdbx_description
1 polymer ?
#
loop_
_entity_poly.entity_id
_entity_poly.type
_entity_poly.pdbx_seq_one_letter_code
_entity_poly.pdbx_strand_id
1 'polypeptide(L)'
;IENRIRFPMMVIEAVRNAVGKDFPIEMRISTEECISSDKRLPLDDVITFIQHAEPYIDIVNCSRGLDMIREANIHHAATIFEPHITNLEALRKIRANTSCLLSVVGSIMTPEEAESLLEEGSADLIMLGRSTLADPFWPVKAQMGHSEDIVPCIRCLQCYHVSTDHKNVQCSVNPRFNREKRVPLILPVTGHPKHLVIVGGGPAGITCALTASRRGHQVTLLEKEPVLTGKLNIACHGEHKADLRRFRDYLLTQLRKSSVTVHTGVLADTDVVRGLKPDALVIAVGATPSRIPLPGVDGDNCMQISEFLQSPDTSLQHYIIIGGGSVGCETALDLAEKGKDVSIIEMTDCLASASNDLYRLALSEHFARYDNLHTNLNSACQSIDADGVNVLTNGASTHISGDKVLLSLGFRPDAKQVSSLYGIVPDTYYVGDCERVATVAEAVNNAYFIGANVFQEQDII
;
A
#
# COMPACT_ATOMS: atom_id res chain seq x y z
N ILE A 1 25.64 12.36 29.32
CA ILE A 1 24.20 12.63 29.20
C ILE A 1 23.84 14.04 29.63
N GLU A 2 24.33 14.56 30.75
CA GLU A 2 23.96 15.85 31.37
C GLU A 2 24.03 17.04 30.39
N ASN A 3 25.08 17.15 29.58
CA ASN A 3 25.19 18.23 28.60
C ASN A 3 24.19 18.10 27.45
N ARG A 4 23.83 16.88 27.06
CA ARG A 4 22.85 16.63 25.98
C ARG A 4 21.43 16.98 26.39
N ILE A 5 21.05 16.68 27.63
CA ILE A 5 19.71 16.95 28.15
C ILE A 5 19.50 18.37 28.67
N ARG A 6 20.57 19.16 28.88
CA ARG A 6 20.50 20.51 29.48
C ARG A 6 19.49 21.41 28.79
N PHE A 7 19.62 21.57 27.47
CA PHE A 7 18.72 22.46 26.71
C PHE A 7 17.26 21.95 26.68
N PRO A 8 16.98 20.69 26.33
CA PRO A 8 15.61 20.20 26.40
C PRO A 8 15.01 20.28 27.81
N MET A 9 15.77 20.04 28.87
CA MET A 9 15.28 20.23 30.24
C MET A 9 14.90 21.68 30.54
N MET A 10 15.73 22.65 30.16
CA MET A 10 15.39 24.07 30.30
C MET A 10 14.07 24.44 29.63
N VAL A 11 13.81 23.83 28.42
CA VAL A 11 12.54 24.03 27.67
C VAL A 11 11.36 23.41 28.44
N ILE A 12 11.49 22.17 28.88
CA ILE A 12 10.44 21.43 29.61
C ILE A 12 10.07 22.16 30.91
N GLU A 13 11.08 22.57 31.72
CA GLU A 13 10.89 23.33 32.94
C GLU A 13 10.20 24.67 32.69
N ALA A 14 10.62 25.41 31.65
CA ALA A 14 10.01 26.69 31.29
C ALA A 14 8.54 26.51 30.88
N VAL A 15 8.21 25.44 30.10
CA VAL A 15 6.83 25.12 29.73
C VAL A 15 6.00 24.80 30.98
N ARG A 16 6.48 23.91 31.84
CA ARG A 16 5.77 23.53 33.09
C ARG A 16 5.50 24.75 33.97
N ASN A 17 6.50 25.63 34.12
CA ASN A 17 6.36 26.85 34.92
C ASN A 17 5.32 27.82 34.29
N ALA A 18 5.23 27.88 32.98
CA ALA A 18 4.30 28.74 32.27
C ALA A 18 2.85 28.26 32.34
N VAL A 19 2.61 26.95 32.23
CA VAL A 19 1.26 26.37 32.15
C VAL A 19 0.71 25.93 33.51
N GLY A 20 1.57 25.80 34.52
CA GLY A 20 1.19 25.34 35.86
C GLY A 20 1.14 23.81 35.96
N LYS A 21 0.88 23.34 37.19
CA LYS A 21 0.98 21.91 37.52
C LYS A 21 -0.14 21.05 36.99
N ASP A 22 -1.32 21.62 36.71
CA ASP A 22 -2.52 20.88 36.36
C ASP A 22 -2.72 20.77 34.83
N PHE A 23 -1.87 21.42 34.03
CA PHE A 23 -1.94 21.33 32.58
C PHE A 23 -1.15 20.12 32.09
N PRO A 24 -1.78 19.16 31.35
CA PRO A 24 -1.08 17.97 30.85
C PRO A 24 -0.01 18.34 29.81
N ILE A 25 1.20 17.81 30.00
CA ILE A 25 2.31 17.96 29.04
C ILE A 25 2.70 16.60 28.51
N GLU A 26 2.62 16.45 27.20
CA GLU A 26 3.12 15.29 26.47
C GLU A 26 4.47 15.64 25.82
N MET A 27 5.46 14.80 26.04
CA MET A 27 6.78 14.88 25.40
C MET A 27 6.93 13.76 24.41
N ARG A 28 7.07 14.09 23.11
CA ARG A 28 7.39 13.09 22.08
C ARG A 28 8.91 12.90 21.97
N ILE A 29 9.33 11.64 21.95
CA ILE A 29 10.74 11.27 21.81
C ILE A 29 10.89 10.06 20.90
N SER A 30 11.94 10.07 20.05
CA SER A 30 12.34 8.88 19.30
C SER A 30 13.01 7.88 20.22
N THR A 31 12.52 6.66 20.25
CA THR A 31 13.11 5.57 21.04
C THR A 31 14.36 4.99 20.39
N GLU A 32 14.47 5.15 19.08
CA GLU A 32 15.60 4.74 18.25
C GLU A 32 15.68 5.66 17.02
N GLU A 33 16.86 6.25 16.79
CA GLU A 33 17.05 7.20 15.69
C GLU A 33 17.13 6.53 14.31
N CYS A 34 17.41 5.23 14.23
CA CYS A 34 17.52 4.44 13.00
C CYS A 34 18.52 5.01 11.99
N ILE A 35 19.69 5.40 12.46
CA ILE A 35 20.80 5.92 11.64
C ILE A 35 22.05 5.06 11.80
N SER A 36 22.84 4.95 10.74
CA SER A 36 24.11 4.23 10.72
C SER A 36 25.26 5.05 11.32
N SER A 37 25.09 5.56 12.54
CA SER A 37 26.08 6.41 13.22
C SER A 37 26.39 5.89 14.62
N ASP A 38 27.68 5.92 14.97
CA ASP A 38 28.16 5.70 16.34
C ASP A 38 27.71 6.82 17.31
N LYS A 39 27.26 7.96 16.78
CA LYS A 39 26.73 9.11 17.53
C LYS A 39 25.23 9.03 17.78
N ARG A 40 24.54 7.95 17.34
CA ARG A 40 23.12 7.76 17.64
C ARG A 40 22.87 7.72 19.15
N LEU A 41 21.70 8.18 19.55
CA LEU A 41 21.29 8.13 20.96
C LEU A 41 20.96 6.67 21.34
N PRO A 42 21.64 6.07 22.31
CA PRO A 42 21.27 4.76 22.81
C PRO A 42 19.97 4.85 23.63
N LEU A 43 19.17 3.78 23.64
CA LEU A 43 17.90 3.74 24.36
C LEU A 43 18.06 4.03 25.87
N ASP A 44 19.18 3.62 26.47
CA ASP A 44 19.47 3.91 27.91
C ASP A 44 19.61 5.40 28.17
N ASP A 45 20.19 6.18 27.26
CA ASP A 45 20.26 7.64 27.35
C ASP A 45 18.85 8.25 27.17
N VAL A 46 18.00 7.69 26.31
CA VAL A 46 16.58 8.10 26.17
C VAL A 46 15.83 7.87 27.48
N ILE A 47 15.98 6.68 28.09
CA ILE A 47 15.36 6.33 29.37
C ILE A 47 15.84 7.30 30.45
N THR A 48 17.15 7.55 30.54
CA THR A 48 17.73 8.49 31.48
C THR A 48 17.15 9.91 31.34
N PHE A 49 16.96 10.36 30.07
CA PHE A 49 16.34 11.65 29.81
C PHE A 49 14.87 11.68 30.24
N ILE A 50 14.09 10.62 29.96
CA ILE A 50 12.71 10.50 30.41
C ILE A 50 12.64 10.62 31.94
N GLN A 51 13.50 9.91 32.69
CA GLN A 51 13.54 9.95 34.15
C GLN A 51 13.84 11.36 34.69
N HIS A 52 14.71 12.14 34.05
CA HIS A 52 14.95 13.53 34.41
C HIS A 52 13.76 14.45 34.09
N ALA A 53 13.03 14.17 33.02
CA ALA A 53 11.87 14.94 32.61
C ALA A 53 10.60 14.62 33.43
N GLU A 54 10.50 13.45 34.03
CA GLU A 54 9.33 12.90 34.71
C GLU A 54 8.66 13.88 35.71
N PRO A 55 9.41 14.69 36.53
CA PRO A 55 8.79 15.68 37.41
C PRO A 55 8.03 16.81 36.69
N TYR A 56 8.23 16.97 35.39
CA TYR A 56 7.76 18.11 34.63
C TYR A 56 6.76 17.73 33.51
N ILE A 57 6.62 16.44 33.19
CA ILE A 57 5.75 15.93 32.10
C ILE A 57 4.77 14.91 32.66
N ASP A 58 3.70 14.65 31.92
CA ASP A 58 2.66 13.69 32.30
C ASP A 58 2.65 12.46 31.39
N ILE A 59 2.98 12.67 30.12
CA ILE A 59 2.91 11.65 29.07
C ILE A 59 4.21 11.63 28.26
N VAL A 60 4.71 10.43 27.99
CA VAL A 60 5.82 10.21 27.04
C VAL A 60 5.26 9.56 25.76
N ASN A 61 5.40 10.25 24.64
CA ASN A 61 5.02 9.74 23.33
C ASN A 61 6.21 9.06 22.65
N CYS A 62 6.17 7.75 22.61
CA CYS A 62 7.23 6.92 22.08
C CYS A 62 7.09 6.76 20.55
N SER A 63 8.01 7.39 19.80
CA SER A 63 8.13 7.24 18.34
C SER A 63 9.44 6.55 17.95
N ARG A 64 9.70 6.36 16.65
CA ARG A 64 10.92 5.76 16.12
C ARG A 64 11.38 6.51 14.87
N GLY A 65 12.69 6.45 14.56
CA GLY A 65 13.29 7.13 13.42
C GLY A 65 13.44 8.64 13.61
N LEU A 66 14.01 9.29 12.60
CA LEU A 66 14.18 10.74 12.52
C LEU A 66 13.59 11.26 11.22
N ASP A 67 12.81 12.33 11.30
CA ASP A 67 12.15 12.92 10.11
C ASP A 67 13.14 13.69 9.21
N MET A 68 14.22 14.21 9.77
CA MET A 68 15.21 15.02 9.04
C MET A 68 16.23 14.21 8.25
N ILE A 69 16.34 12.93 8.50
CA ILE A 69 17.32 12.03 7.87
C ILE A 69 16.59 11.01 7.00
N ARG A 70 16.90 11.00 5.70
CA ARG A 70 16.13 10.22 4.73
C ARG A 70 16.14 8.72 5.02
N GLU A 71 17.29 8.17 5.41
CA GLU A 71 17.42 6.77 5.82
C GLU A 71 16.58 6.43 7.04
N ALA A 72 16.42 7.36 7.97
CA ALA A 72 15.59 7.17 9.15
C ALA A 72 14.08 7.41 8.91
N ASN A 73 13.73 8.11 7.82
CA ASN A 73 12.34 8.38 7.45
C ASN A 73 11.53 7.10 7.19
N ILE A 74 12.13 6.09 6.57
CA ILE A 74 11.47 4.81 6.27
C ILE A 74 11.11 4.03 7.54
N HIS A 75 11.80 4.27 8.65
CA HIS A 75 11.52 3.71 9.96
C HIS A 75 10.57 4.58 10.78
N HIS A 76 10.62 5.92 10.59
CA HIS A 76 9.67 6.85 11.19
C HIS A 76 8.24 6.61 10.67
N ALA A 77 8.09 6.40 9.39
CA ALA A 77 6.84 6.02 8.74
C ALA A 77 6.93 4.61 8.18
N ALA A 78 7.12 3.61 9.04
CA ALA A 78 7.42 2.23 8.68
C ALA A 78 6.68 1.74 7.43
N THR A 79 7.44 1.10 6.53
CA THR A 79 6.99 0.60 5.23
C THR A 79 6.33 -0.78 5.36
N ILE A 80 5.91 -1.34 4.23
CA ILE A 80 5.39 -2.71 4.17
C ILE A 80 6.44 -3.78 4.54
N PHE A 81 7.73 -3.45 4.45
CA PHE A 81 8.83 -4.36 4.76
C PHE A 81 9.13 -4.44 6.26
N GLU A 82 8.54 -3.60 7.08
CA GLU A 82 8.68 -3.66 8.54
C GLU A 82 7.42 -4.24 9.19
N PRO A 83 7.53 -4.84 10.38
CA PRO A 83 6.37 -5.30 11.13
C PRO A 83 5.47 -4.12 11.53
N HIS A 84 4.29 -4.41 12.06
CA HIS A 84 3.51 -3.47 12.82
C HIS A 84 4.16 -3.25 14.20
N ILE A 85 3.85 -2.12 14.84
CA ILE A 85 4.36 -1.76 16.18
C ILE A 85 5.89 -1.85 16.26
N THR A 86 6.56 -1.16 15.35
CA THR A 86 8.02 -1.25 15.15
C THR A 86 8.88 -0.91 16.38
N ASN A 87 8.32 -0.21 17.37
CA ASN A 87 9.02 0.23 18.59
C ASN A 87 8.59 -0.52 19.87
N LEU A 88 7.93 -1.68 19.74
CA LEU A 88 7.36 -2.42 20.88
C LEU A 88 8.41 -2.82 21.93
N GLU A 89 9.58 -3.28 21.50
CA GLU A 89 10.65 -3.68 22.43
C GLU A 89 11.18 -2.49 23.24
N ALA A 90 11.41 -1.37 22.57
CA ALA A 90 11.85 -0.14 23.22
C ALA A 90 10.78 0.39 24.19
N LEU A 91 9.51 0.34 23.77
CA LEU A 91 8.37 0.74 24.61
C LEU A 91 8.30 -0.06 25.90
N ARG A 92 8.45 -1.39 25.84
CA ARG A 92 8.48 -2.27 27.03
C ARG A 92 9.63 -1.94 27.98
N LYS A 93 10.81 -1.63 27.44
CA LYS A 93 11.96 -1.18 28.25
C LYS A 93 11.71 0.18 28.92
N ILE A 94 11.11 1.12 28.21
CA ILE A 94 10.74 2.43 28.77
C ILE A 94 9.70 2.24 29.87
N ARG A 95 8.64 1.43 29.66
CA ARG A 95 7.61 1.14 30.66
C ARG A 95 8.21 0.65 31.98
N ALA A 96 9.21 -0.20 31.92
CA ALA A 96 9.87 -0.73 33.12
C ALA A 96 10.69 0.33 33.90
N ASN A 97 10.91 1.54 33.36
CA ASN A 97 11.81 2.54 33.88
C ASN A 97 11.17 3.94 34.08
N THR A 98 9.85 4.09 33.92
CA THR A 98 9.14 5.35 34.12
C THR A 98 7.75 5.13 34.71
N SER A 99 7.27 6.10 35.50
CA SER A 99 5.91 6.16 36.02
C SER A 99 4.97 7.02 35.15
N CYS A 100 5.49 7.74 34.16
CA CYS A 100 4.67 8.50 33.20
C CYS A 100 3.71 7.63 32.44
N LEU A 101 2.59 8.19 32.03
CA LEU A 101 1.74 7.57 31.02
C LEU A 101 2.52 7.44 29.70
N LEU A 102 2.39 6.30 29.05
CA LEU A 102 3.04 6.08 27.77
C LEU A 102 2.01 6.12 26.63
N SER A 103 2.28 6.96 25.66
CA SER A 103 1.58 6.96 24.40
C SER A 103 2.49 6.37 23.30
N VAL A 104 1.94 5.54 22.42
CA VAL A 104 2.72 4.85 21.40
C VAL A 104 2.20 5.14 20.00
N VAL A 105 3.14 5.43 19.09
CA VAL A 105 2.91 5.53 17.65
C VAL A 105 3.90 4.61 16.94
N GLY A 106 3.47 3.96 15.86
CA GLY A 106 4.36 3.13 15.05
C GLY A 106 3.65 2.02 14.30
N SER A 107 2.92 2.37 13.22
CA SER A 107 2.20 1.41 12.38
C SER A 107 1.23 0.49 13.14
N ILE A 108 0.44 1.06 14.05
CA ILE A 108 -0.71 0.38 14.65
C ILE A 108 -1.84 0.45 13.64
N MET A 109 -2.24 -0.70 13.10
CA MET A 109 -3.11 -0.80 11.92
C MET A 109 -4.47 -1.38 12.24
N THR A 110 -4.61 -2.13 13.33
CA THR A 110 -5.88 -2.78 13.71
C THR A 110 -6.30 -2.44 15.13
N PRO A 111 -7.62 -2.50 15.44
CA PRO A 111 -8.11 -2.39 16.81
C PRO A 111 -7.53 -3.45 17.76
N GLU A 112 -7.34 -4.66 17.26
CA GLU A 112 -6.78 -5.78 18.02
C GLU A 112 -5.33 -5.51 18.45
N GLU A 113 -4.52 -4.90 17.58
CA GLU A 113 -3.16 -4.46 17.92
C GLU A 113 -3.16 -3.35 18.98
N ALA A 114 -4.08 -2.39 18.83
CA ALA A 114 -4.21 -1.30 19.80
C ALA A 114 -4.63 -1.83 21.17
N GLU A 115 -5.63 -2.70 21.22
CA GLU A 115 -6.14 -3.31 22.45
C GLU A 115 -5.07 -4.17 23.13
N SER A 116 -4.34 -4.98 22.37
CA SER A 116 -3.24 -5.80 22.91
C SER A 116 -2.19 -4.97 23.67
N LEU A 117 -1.81 -3.78 23.14
CA LEU A 117 -0.86 -2.88 23.80
C LEU A 117 -1.39 -2.31 25.11
N LEU A 118 -2.70 -2.03 25.18
CA LEU A 118 -3.36 -1.52 26.38
C LEU A 118 -3.54 -2.63 27.42
N GLU A 119 -4.00 -3.81 27.02
CA GLU A 119 -4.20 -4.97 27.89
C GLU A 119 -2.89 -5.47 28.50
N GLU A 120 -1.81 -5.50 27.73
CA GLU A 120 -0.46 -5.83 28.21
C GLU A 120 0.11 -4.79 29.15
N GLY A 121 -0.49 -3.59 29.22
CA GLY A 121 0.07 -2.45 29.95
C GLY A 121 1.34 -1.87 29.33
N SER A 122 1.65 -2.20 28.09
CA SER A 122 2.79 -1.67 27.35
C SER A 122 2.62 -0.19 27.01
N ALA A 123 1.38 0.27 26.80
CA ALA A 123 1.00 1.66 26.60
C ALA A 123 -0.30 1.99 27.36
N ASP A 124 -0.51 3.28 27.65
CA ASP A 124 -1.76 3.81 28.22
C ASP A 124 -2.61 4.52 27.14
N LEU A 125 -1.97 4.99 26.07
CA LEU A 125 -2.57 5.75 25.00
C LEU A 125 -2.05 5.25 23.64
N ILE A 126 -2.95 5.20 22.66
CA ILE A 126 -2.63 4.78 21.29
C ILE A 126 -2.70 5.98 20.36
N MET A 127 -1.62 6.24 19.62
CA MET A 127 -1.52 7.31 18.64
C MET A 127 -1.66 6.75 17.22
N LEU A 128 -2.70 7.17 16.53
CA LEU A 128 -3.01 6.73 15.16
C LEU A 128 -2.69 7.85 14.17
N GLY A 129 -1.77 7.61 13.25
CA GLY A 129 -1.48 8.51 12.14
C GLY A 129 -2.15 8.02 10.85
N ARG A 130 -1.43 7.21 10.06
CA ARG A 130 -1.87 6.77 8.72
C ARG A 130 -3.17 5.96 8.74
N SER A 131 -3.48 5.27 9.83
CA SER A 131 -4.75 4.54 10.00
C SER A 131 -5.94 5.49 9.96
N THR A 132 -5.85 6.66 10.63
CA THR A 132 -6.90 7.69 10.61
C THR A 132 -6.90 8.53 9.33
N LEU A 133 -5.78 8.63 8.59
CA LEU A 133 -5.78 9.21 7.25
C LEU A 133 -6.54 8.30 6.26
N ALA A 134 -6.42 6.98 6.42
CA ALA A 134 -7.16 6.01 5.61
C ALA A 134 -8.65 5.99 6.00
N ASP A 135 -8.94 6.02 7.29
CA ASP A 135 -10.30 6.04 7.84
C ASP A 135 -10.44 6.98 9.04
N PRO A 136 -11.02 8.17 8.89
CA PRO A 136 -11.21 9.10 10.01
C PRO A 136 -12.17 8.57 11.10
N PHE A 137 -12.97 7.55 10.79
CA PHE A 137 -13.89 6.90 11.73
C PHE A 137 -13.29 5.65 12.39
N TRP A 138 -12.00 5.40 12.19
CA TRP A 138 -11.33 4.24 12.74
C TRP A 138 -11.63 4.04 14.26
N PRO A 139 -11.47 5.05 15.14
CA PRO A 139 -11.74 4.87 16.57
C PRO A 139 -13.20 4.53 16.88
N VAL A 140 -14.14 5.18 16.17
CA VAL A 140 -15.58 4.95 16.37
C VAL A 140 -15.97 3.54 15.91
N LYS A 141 -15.46 3.08 14.77
CA LYS A 141 -15.70 1.73 14.25
C LYS A 141 -15.09 0.67 15.17
N ALA A 142 -13.87 0.92 15.68
CA ALA A 142 -13.24 0.05 16.68
C ALA A 142 -14.09 -0.05 17.95
N GLN A 143 -14.53 1.07 18.49
CA GLN A 143 -15.40 1.12 19.69
C GLN A 143 -16.73 0.36 19.50
N MET A 144 -17.28 0.37 18.27
CA MET A 144 -18.50 -0.35 17.94
C MET A 144 -18.29 -1.83 17.62
N GLY A 145 -17.05 -2.32 17.59
CA GLY A 145 -16.71 -3.69 17.22
C GLY A 145 -16.84 -3.98 15.73
N HIS A 146 -16.76 -2.95 14.87
CA HIS A 146 -16.88 -3.05 13.42
C HIS A 146 -15.50 -2.94 12.73
N SER A 147 -14.54 -3.75 13.15
CA SER A 147 -13.18 -3.73 12.60
C SER A 147 -13.14 -3.99 11.09
N GLU A 148 -14.06 -4.83 10.59
CA GLU A 148 -14.17 -5.17 9.18
C GLU A 148 -14.67 -4.02 8.28
N ASP A 149 -15.21 -2.96 8.89
CA ASP A 149 -15.68 -1.76 8.19
C ASP A 149 -14.63 -0.64 8.16
N ILE A 150 -13.51 -0.83 8.84
CA ILE A 150 -12.39 0.11 8.81
C ILE A 150 -11.67 0.03 7.47
N VAL A 151 -11.52 1.18 6.79
CA VAL A 151 -10.66 1.26 5.60
C VAL A 151 -9.20 1.11 6.02
N PRO A 152 -8.52 0.00 5.69
CA PRO A 152 -7.17 -0.21 6.17
C PRO A 152 -6.15 0.64 5.42
N CYS A 153 -5.19 1.22 6.14
CA CYS A 153 -4.00 1.79 5.51
C CYS A 153 -3.15 0.67 4.92
N ILE A 154 -2.72 0.82 3.66
CA ILE A 154 -1.87 -0.16 2.95
C ILE A 154 -0.37 0.14 3.05
N ARG A 155 0.04 1.02 3.91
CA ARG A 155 1.44 1.46 4.17
C ARG A 155 2.26 1.78 2.91
N CYS A 156 1.60 2.26 1.85
CA CYS A 156 2.23 2.59 0.55
C CYS A 156 3.09 3.85 0.57
N LEU A 157 3.11 4.59 1.69
CA LEU A 157 3.81 5.87 1.90
C LEU A 157 3.42 7.01 0.95
N GLN A 158 2.38 6.88 0.15
CA GLN A 158 1.97 7.94 -0.79
C GLN A 158 1.68 9.26 -0.08
N CYS A 159 1.01 9.24 1.06
CA CYS A 159 0.74 10.45 1.85
C CYS A 159 2.04 11.05 2.43
N TYR A 160 2.95 10.22 2.94
CA TYR A 160 4.18 10.67 3.58
C TYR A 160 5.20 11.19 2.56
N HIS A 161 5.46 10.44 1.49
CA HIS A 161 6.33 10.87 0.40
C HIS A 161 5.90 12.22 -0.19
N VAL A 162 4.62 12.40 -0.50
CA VAL A 162 4.10 13.66 -1.05
C VAL A 162 4.21 14.80 -0.04
N SER A 163 4.04 14.52 1.26
CA SER A 163 4.23 15.50 2.33
C SER A 163 5.69 15.95 2.44
N THR A 164 6.64 15.05 2.36
CA THR A 164 8.09 15.40 2.38
C THR A 164 8.52 16.21 1.16
N ASP A 165 7.82 16.07 0.05
CA ASP A 165 8.00 16.89 -1.16
C ASP A 165 7.24 18.23 -1.12
N HIS A 166 6.57 18.56 0.00
CA HIS A 166 5.74 19.76 0.17
C HIS A 166 4.63 19.92 -0.88
N LYS A 167 4.11 18.81 -1.40
CA LYS A 167 3.00 18.74 -2.36
C LYS A 167 1.66 18.46 -1.66
N ASN A 168 0.57 18.57 -2.40
CA ASN A 168 -0.76 18.24 -1.89
C ASN A 168 -0.86 16.75 -1.56
N VAL A 169 -0.97 16.43 -0.29
CA VAL A 169 -1.05 15.05 0.18
C VAL A 169 -2.34 14.37 -0.26
N GLN A 170 -2.27 13.07 -0.50
CA GLN A 170 -3.41 12.23 -0.85
C GLN A 170 -3.24 10.82 -0.26
N CYS A 171 -4.35 10.12 -0.06
CA CYS A 171 -4.34 8.74 0.39
C CYS A 171 -4.73 7.80 -0.76
N SER A 172 -4.05 6.66 -0.86
CA SER A 172 -4.33 5.66 -1.90
C SER A 172 -5.70 4.99 -1.72
N VAL A 173 -6.20 4.91 -0.50
CA VAL A 173 -7.44 4.19 -0.16
C VAL A 173 -8.57 5.09 0.35
N ASN A 174 -8.27 6.38 0.60
CA ASN A 174 -9.25 7.38 1.01
C ASN A 174 -9.26 8.57 0.04
N PRO A 175 -10.13 8.57 -0.96
CA PRO A 175 -10.23 9.66 -1.95
C PRO A 175 -10.60 11.02 -1.36
N ARG A 176 -11.23 11.02 -0.18
CA ARG A 176 -11.68 12.23 0.50
C ARG A 176 -10.54 12.95 1.25
N PHE A 177 -9.47 12.23 1.63
CA PHE A 177 -8.37 12.80 2.39
C PHE A 177 -7.74 14.02 1.69
N ASN A 178 -7.59 15.12 2.45
CA ASN A 178 -7.14 16.44 1.99
C ASN A 178 -8.07 17.12 0.97
N ARG A 179 -9.31 16.63 0.84
CA ARG A 179 -10.37 17.19 -0.01
C ARG A 179 -11.68 17.40 0.74
N GLU A 180 -11.62 17.41 2.08
CA GLU A 180 -12.78 17.40 2.98
C GLU A 180 -13.70 18.60 2.79
N LYS A 181 -13.15 19.72 2.35
CA LYS A 181 -13.92 20.95 2.02
C LYS A 181 -14.71 20.84 0.71
N ARG A 182 -14.29 19.96 -0.20
CA ARG A 182 -14.89 19.76 -1.53
C ARG A 182 -15.71 18.49 -1.60
N VAL A 183 -15.21 17.43 -0.97
CA VAL A 183 -15.82 16.11 -0.98
C VAL A 183 -16.64 15.95 0.31
N PRO A 184 -17.97 15.90 0.24
CA PRO A 184 -18.82 15.76 1.42
C PRO A 184 -18.54 14.43 2.13
N LEU A 185 -18.74 14.43 3.46
CA LEU A 185 -18.55 13.23 4.28
C LEU A 185 -19.50 12.10 3.86
N ILE A 186 -20.73 12.47 3.62
CA ILE A 186 -21.80 11.60 3.11
C ILE A 186 -22.18 12.14 1.73
N LEU A 187 -22.02 11.32 0.72
CA LEU A 187 -22.44 11.68 -0.63
C LEU A 187 -23.97 11.83 -0.66
N PRO A 188 -24.49 12.90 -1.30
CA PRO A 188 -25.92 13.09 -1.38
C PRO A 188 -26.57 11.96 -2.19
N VAL A 189 -27.65 11.41 -1.66
CA VAL A 189 -28.46 10.40 -2.37
C VAL A 189 -29.25 11.06 -3.49
N THR A 190 -29.28 10.46 -4.67
CA THR A 190 -30.01 10.97 -5.82
C THR A 190 -31.53 10.80 -5.64
N GLY A 191 -32.30 11.82 -6.08
CA GLY A 191 -33.76 11.70 -6.21
C GLY A 191 -34.21 10.93 -7.47
N HIS A 192 -33.30 10.65 -8.39
CA HIS A 192 -33.56 9.99 -9.68
C HIS A 192 -32.58 8.82 -9.89
N PRO A 193 -32.85 7.66 -9.24
CA PRO A 193 -32.04 6.46 -9.40
C PRO A 193 -31.98 6.04 -10.87
N LYS A 194 -30.79 5.73 -11.35
CA LYS A 194 -30.53 5.21 -12.71
C LYS A 194 -29.77 3.90 -12.62
N HIS A 195 -29.76 3.13 -13.70
CA HIS A 195 -29.08 1.86 -13.78
C HIS A 195 -27.66 2.02 -14.36
N LEU A 196 -26.66 1.72 -13.55
CA LEU A 196 -25.24 1.70 -13.91
C LEU A 196 -24.76 0.27 -14.05
N VAL A 197 -24.23 -0.09 -15.22
CA VAL A 197 -23.51 -1.35 -15.43
C VAL A 197 -22.01 -1.08 -15.37
N ILE A 198 -21.28 -1.87 -14.60
CA ILE A 198 -19.83 -1.81 -14.46
C ILE A 198 -19.25 -3.13 -14.92
N VAL A 199 -18.31 -3.10 -15.86
CA VAL A 199 -17.62 -4.26 -16.38
C VAL A 199 -16.21 -4.34 -15.85
N GLY A 200 -15.96 -5.33 -15.00
CA GLY A 200 -14.69 -5.61 -14.33
C GLY A 200 -14.77 -5.42 -12.81
N GLY A 201 -14.59 -6.51 -12.08
CA GLY A 201 -14.65 -6.61 -10.61
C GLY A 201 -13.30 -6.39 -9.92
N GLY A 202 -12.39 -5.63 -10.53
CA GLY A 202 -11.14 -5.17 -9.90
C GLY A 202 -11.38 -4.06 -8.88
N PRO A 203 -10.30 -3.55 -8.20
CA PRO A 203 -10.43 -2.52 -7.16
C PRO A 203 -11.10 -1.24 -7.67
N ALA A 204 -10.87 -0.84 -8.93
CA ALA A 204 -11.53 0.30 -9.54
C ALA A 204 -13.03 0.06 -9.73
N GLY A 205 -13.42 -1.07 -10.35
CA GLY A 205 -14.82 -1.39 -10.57
C GLY A 205 -15.61 -1.52 -9.27
N ILE A 206 -15.06 -2.19 -8.26
CA ILE A 206 -15.68 -2.32 -6.94
C ILE A 206 -15.84 -0.95 -6.27
N THR A 207 -14.80 -0.10 -6.29
CA THR A 207 -14.88 1.23 -5.69
C THR A 207 -15.93 2.10 -6.37
N CYS A 208 -16.00 2.08 -7.70
CA CYS A 208 -17.03 2.77 -8.47
C CYS A 208 -18.43 2.26 -8.12
N ALA A 209 -18.60 0.94 -8.08
CA ALA A 209 -19.88 0.29 -7.75
C ALA A 209 -20.39 0.68 -6.36
N LEU A 210 -19.52 0.58 -5.35
CA LEU A 210 -19.84 0.99 -3.98
C LEU A 210 -20.20 2.47 -3.89
N THR A 211 -19.48 3.32 -4.60
CA THR A 211 -19.70 4.77 -4.55
C THR A 211 -21.03 5.14 -5.22
N ALA A 212 -21.31 4.63 -6.41
CA ALA A 212 -22.58 4.87 -7.11
C ALA A 212 -23.78 4.29 -6.35
N SER A 213 -23.62 3.11 -5.75
CA SER A 213 -24.64 2.49 -4.90
C SER A 213 -24.98 3.34 -3.66
N ARG A 214 -23.96 3.91 -2.98
CA ARG A 214 -24.16 4.86 -1.87
C ARG A 214 -24.87 6.15 -2.30
N ARG A 215 -24.80 6.51 -3.58
CA ARG A 215 -25.55 7.59 -4.20
C ARG A 215 -27.01 7.23 -4.48
N GLY A 216 -27.42 5.97 -4.26
CA GLY A 216 -28.78 5.46 -4.49
C GLY A 216 -29.03 5.00 -5.92
N HIS A 217 -28.01 4.86 -6.77
CA HIS A 217 -28.17 4.27 -8.11
C HIS A 217 -28.34 2.75 -8.02
N GLN A 218 -29.03 2.16 -8.98
CA GLN A 218 -29.04 0.72 -9.22
C GLN A 218 -27.74 0.34 -9.91
N VAL A 219 -26.95 -0.57 -9.32
CA VAL A 219 -25.63 -0.94 -9.84
C VAL A 219 -25.54 -2.44 -10.11
N THR A 220 -25.13 -2.80 -11.33
CA THR A 220 -24.79 -4.18 -11.71
C THR A 220 -23.29 -4.25 -12.03
N LEU A 221 -22.56 -5.11 -11.33
CA LEU A 221 -21.15 -5.38 -11.51
C LEU A 221 -20.96 -6.74 -12.20
N LEU A 222 -20.30 -6.74 -13.36
CA LEU A 222 -19.99 -7.94 -14.14
C LEU A 222 -18.48 -8.24 -14.04
N GLU A 223 -18.12 -9.47 -13.72
CA GLU A 223 -16.74 -9.95 -13.70
C GLU A 223 -16.60 -11.26 -14.46
N LYS A 224 -15.63 -11.36 -15.37
CA LYS A 224 -15.39 -12.55 -16.20
C LYS A 224 -14.82 -13.73 -15.42
N GLU A 225 -14.01 -13.44 -14.39
CA GLU A 225 -13.43 -14.47 -13.55
C GLU A 225 -14.44 -14.92 -12.47
N PRO A 226 -14.29 -16.14 -11.92
CA PRO A 226 -15.13 -16.60 -10.81
C PRO A 226 -14.88 -15.85 -9.52
N VAL A 227 -13.75 -15.13 -9.41
CA VAL A 227 -13.33 -14.39 -8.22
C VAL A 227 -13.18 -12.91 -8.53
N LEU A 228 -13.58 -12.08 -7.57
CA LEU A 228 -13.44 -10.62 -7.65
C LEU A 228 -12.03 -10.16 -7.29
N THR A 229 -11.84 -8.83 -7.34
CA THR A 229 -10.64 -8.06 -7.01
C THR A 229 -9.50 -8.12 -8.05
N GLY A 230 -9.65 -8.91 -9.11
CA GLY A 230 -8.75 -8.91 -10.26
C GLY A 230 -7.27 -9.03 -9.89
N LYS A 231 -6.43 -8.13 -10.42
CA LYS A 231 -4.97 -8.13 -10.15
C LYS A 231 -4.58 -7.90 -8.70
N LEU A 232 -5.48 -7.41 -7.86
CA LEU A 232 -5.19 -7.26 -6.44
C LEU A 232 -4.94 -8.62 -5.77
N ASN A 233 -5.55 -9.71 -6.29
CA ASN A 233 -5.27 -11.07 -5.82
C ASN A 233 -3.81 -11.46 -6.03
N ILE A 234 -3.22 -11.06 -7.16
CA ILE A 234 -1.81 -11.29 -7.48
C ILE A 234 -0.91 -10.38 -6.63
N ALA A 235 -1.27 -9.09 -6.53
CA ALA A 235 -0.50 -8.09 -5.79
C ALA A 235 -0.47 -8.34 -4.27
N CYS A 236 -1.38 -9.15 -3.75
CA CYS A 236 -1.46 -9.53 -2.33
C CYS A 236 -0.54 -10.69 -1.95
N HIS A 237 0.24 -11.24 -2.89
CA HIS A 237 1.19 -12.31 -2.59
C HIS A 237 2.39 -11.80 -1.77
N GLY A 238 3.01 -12.71 -1.02
CA GLY A 238 4.18 -12.44 -0.18
C GLY A 238 3.83 -11.96 1.23
N GLU A 239 4.77 -12.15 2.15
CA GLU A 239 4.60 -11.84 3.58
C GLU A 239 4.38 -10.33 3.82
N HIS A 240 5.06 -9.48 3.06
CA HIS A 240 4.97 -8.02 3.19
C HIS A 240 3.65 -7.39 2.70
N LYS A 241 2.68 -8.21 2.26
CA LYS A 241 1.41 -7.76 1.67
C LYS A 241 0.19 -7.88 2.59
N ALA A 242 0.39 -8.07 3.89
CA ALA A 242 -0.70 -8.22 4.85
C ALA A 242 -1.71 -7.07 4.79
N ASP A 243 -1.25 -5.82 4.75
CA ASP A 243 -2.15 -4.66 4.69
C ASP A 243 -2.90 -4.55 3.37
N LEU A 244 -2.27 -4.95 2.27
CA LEU A 244 -2.93 -4.99 0.96
C LEU A 244 -3.99 -6.10 0.91
N ARG A 245 -3.73 -7.26 1.54
CA ARG A 245 -4.74 -8.32 1.73
C ARG A 245 -5.93 -7.81 2.54
N ARG A 246 -5.70 -7.09 3.63
CA ARG A 246 -6.77 -6.47 4.43
C ARG A 246 -7.61 -5.50 3.60
N PHE A 247 -6.98 -4.71 2.74
CA PHE A 247 -7.71 -3.79 1.84
C PHE A 247 -8.55 -4.55 0.80
N ARG A 248 -8.02 -5.61 0.22
CA ARG A 248 -8.79 -6.51 -0.66
C ARG A 248 -10.02 -7.06 0.06
N ASP A 249 -9.84 -7.58 1.26
CA ASP A 249 -10.90 -8.22 2.05
C ASP A 249 -11.93 -7.20 2.53
N TYR A 250 -11.49 -5.97 2.83
CA TYR A 250 -12.38 -4.83 3.07
C TYR A 250 -13.28 -4.55 1.86
N LEU A 251 -12.72 -4.45 0.65
CA LEU A 251 -13.52 -4.22 -0.57
C LEU A 251 -14.59 -5.29 -0.77
N LEU A 252 -14.24 -6.57 -0.57
CA LEU A 252 -15.17 -7.70 -0.67
C LEU A 252 -16.25 -7.62 0.42
N THR A 253 -15.89 -7.25 1.64
CA THR A 253 -16.83 -7.11 2.75
C THR A 253 -17.81 -5.97 2.49
N GLN A 254 -17.32 -4.81 2.04
CA GLN A 254 -18.20 -3.68 1.72
C GLN A 254 -19.13 -4.01 0.55
N LEU A 255 -18.65 -4.74 -0.45
CA LEU A 255 -19.48 -5.15 -1.58
C LEU A 255 -20.62 -6.09 -1.13
N ARG A 256 -20.33 -7.07 -0.26
CA ARG A 256 -21.35 -7.96 0.32
C ARG A 256 -22.40 -7.23 1.15
N LYS A 257 -22.00 -6.14 1.84
CA LYS A 257 -22.90 -5.31 2.65
C LYS A 257 -23.70 -4.29 1.81
N SER A 258 -23.38 -4.14 0.52
CA SER A 258 -24.00 -3.16 -0.37
C SER A 258 -25.23 -3.70 -1.10
N SER A 259 -25.96 -2.82 -1.81
CA SER A 259 -27.06 -3.18 -2.72
C SER A 259 -26.59 -3.46 -4.16
N VAL A 260 -25.30 -3.59 -4.40
CA VAL A 260 -24.75 -3.88 -5.75
C VAL A 260 -25.10 -5.31 -6.14
N THR A 261 -25.69 -5.47 -7.34
CA THR A 261 -25.89 -6.80 -7.94
C THR A 261 -24.61 -7.25 -8.61
N VAL A 262 -24.06 -8.39 -8.19
CA VAL A 262 -22.77 -8.90 -8.68
C VAL A 262 -22.96 -10.19 -9.46
N HIS A 263 -22.37 -10.27 -10.66
CA HIS A 263 -22.29 -11.47 -11.48
C HIS A 263 -20.83 -11.79 -11.79
N THR A 264 -20.33 -12.91 -11.27
CA THR A 264 -19.00 -13.45 -11.59
C THR A 264 -19.09 -14.57 -12.62
N GLY A 265 -17.99 -14.86 -13.32
CA GLY A 265 -17.95 -15.84 -14.40
C GLY A 265 -18.69 -15.37 -15.68
N VAL A 266 -18.91 -14.06 -15.82
CA VAL A 266 -19.64 -13.47 -16.94
C VAL A 266 -18.71 -12.58 -17.75
N LEU A 267 -18.30 -13.06 -18.92
CA LEU A 267 -17.61 -12.23 -19.90
C LEU A 267 -18.62 -11.26 -20.53
N ALA A 268 -18.52 -10.00 -20.18
CA ALA A 268 -19.39 -8.98 -20.74
C ALA A 268 -19.04 -8.70 -22.21
N ASP A 269 -20.00 -8.86 -23.07
CA ASP A 269 -20.01 -8.43 -24.47
C ASP A 269 -21.15 -7.45 -24.74
N THR A 270 -21.31 -7.07 -25.99
CA THR A 270 -22.36 -6.12 -26.44
C THR A 270 -23.76 -6.60 -26.08
N ASP A 271 -24.05 -7.90 -26.24
CA ASP A 271 -25.40 -8.44 -26.05
C ASP A 271 -25.73 -8.53 -24.54
N VAL A 272 -24.77 -8.94 -23.71
CA VAL A 272 -24.91 -8.97 -22.27
C VAL A 272 -25.19 -7.57 -21.73
N VAL A 273 -24.38 -6.58 -22.14
CA VAL A 273 -24.55 -5.19 -21.67
C VAL A 273 -25.86 -4.59 -22.14
N ARG A 274 -26.24 -4.75 -23.41
CA ARG A 274 -27.52 -4.24 -23.95
C ARG A 274 -28.73 -4.91 -23.33
N GLY A 275 -28.62 -6.21 -23.03
CA GLY A 275 -29.68 -6.97 -22.35
C GLY A 275 -30.03 -6.41 -20.97
N LEU A 276 -29.05 -5.82 -20.26
CA LEU A 276 -29.25 -5.16 -18.98
C LEU A 276 -29.87 -3.76 -19.08
N LYS A 277 -29.90 -3.16 -20.27
CA LYS A 277 -30.47 -1.82 -20.55
C LYS A 277 -29.95 -0.74 -19.58
N PRO A 278 -28.64 -0.54 -19.46
CA PRO A 278 -28.10 0.46 -18.55
C PRO A 278 -28.32 1.89 -19.07
N ASP A 279 -28.45 2.83 -18.15
CA ASP A 279 -28.41 4.26 -18.46
C ASP A 279 -26.97 4.75 -18.68
N ALA A 280 -25.97 4.11 -18.02
CA ALA A 280 -24.55 4.34 -18.25
C ALA A 280 -23.73 3.06 -18.08
N LEU A 281 -22.55 3.06 -18.70
CA LEU A 281 -21.57 1.97 -18.67
C LEU A 281 -20.24 2.46 -18.08
N VAL A 282 -19.68 1.72 -17.14
CA VAL A 282 -18.29 1.91 -16.68
C VAL A 282 -17.45 0.72 -17.11
N ILE A 283 -16.42 0.99 -17.89
CA ILE A 283 -15.44 0.00 -18.34
C ILE A 283 -14.26 -0.01 -17.39
N ALA A 284 -14.10 -1.09 -16.62
CA ALA A 284 -13.08 -1.30 -15.60
C ALA A 284 -12.32 -2.63 -15.80
N VAL A 285 -12.19 -3.07 -17.04
CA VAL A 285 -11.67 -4.40 -17.44
C VAL A 285 -10.17 -4.61 -17.14
N GLY A 286 -9.48 -3.56 -16.70
CA GLY A 286 -8.10 -3.65 -16.26
C GLY A 286 -7.10 -3.81 -17.41
N ALA A 287 -6.04 -4.59 -17.20
CA ALA A 287 -4.93 -4.75 -18.12
C ALA A 287 -4.40 -6.19 -18.09
N THR A 288 -3.74 -6.59 -19.15
CA THR A 288 -3.11 -7.91 -19.33
C THR A 288 -1.58 -7.81 -19.22
N PRO A 289 -0.88 -8.89 -18.85
CA PRO A 289 0.58 -8.90 -18.82
C PRO A 289 1.18 -8.52 -20.17
N SER A 290 2.23 -7.71 -20.14
CA SER A 290 2.97 -7.36 -21.36
C SER A 290 3.77 -8.56 -21.85
N ARG A 291 3.80 -8.76 -23.17
CA ARG A 291 4.62 -9.76 -23.82
C ARG A 291 5.57 -9.06 -24.79
N ILE A 292 6.81 -9.52 -24.82
CA ILE A 292 7.82 -9.07 -25.78
C ILE A 292 8.25 -10.26 -26.66
N PRO A 293 8.58 -10.01 -27.92
CA PRO A 293 9.15 -11.03 -28.79
C PRO A 293 10.62 -11.26 -28.38
N LEU A 294 10.84 -12.21 -27.48
CA LEU A 294 12.16 -12.59 -26.99
C LEU A 294 12.43 -14.05 -27.38
N PRO A 295 13.57 -14.37 -28.02
CA PRO A 295 13.93 -15.76 -28.33
C PRO A 295 13.88 -16.62 -27.05
N GLY A 296 13.19 -17.76 -27.10
CA GLY A 296 13.03 -18.68 -25.97
C GLY A 296 11.94 -18.31 -24.96
N VAL A 297 11.16 -17.24 -25.18
CA VAL A 297 10.10 -16.78 -24.24
C VAL A 297 8.97 -17.79 -24.03
N ASP A 298 8.76 -18.69 -24.99
CA ASP A 298 7.75 -19.76 -24.92
C ASP A 298 8.32 -21.10 -24.42
N GLY A 299 9.56 -21.10 -23.87
CA GLY A 299 10.19 -22.29 -23.27
C GLY A 299 9.51 -22.74 -21.97
N ASP A 300 9.61 -24.03 -21.65
CA ASP A 300 8.97 -24.64 -20.47
C ASP A 300 9.47 -24.04 -19.13
N ASN A 301 10.69 -23.51 -19.12
CA ASN A 301 11.28 -22.87 -17.94
C ASN A 301 10.89 -21.38 -17.82
N CYS A 302 10.12 -20.81 -18.74
CA CYS A 302 9.73 -19.41 -18.76
C CYS A 302 8.21 -19.27 -18.55
N MET A 303 7.80 -18.31 -17.72
CA MET A 303 6.39 -17.99 -17.51
C MET A 303 6.18 -16.54 -17.08
N GLN A 304 4.96 -16.04 -17.17
CA GLN A 304 4.61 -14.74 -16.61
C GLN A 304 4.63 -14.77 -15.10
N ILE A 305 5.18 -13.73 -14.47
CA ILE A 305 5.21 -13.61 -13.01
C ILE A 305 3.79 -13.62 -12.41
N SER A 306 2.79 -13.12 -13.13
CA SER A 306 1.39 -13.17 -12.71
C SER A 306 0.82 -14.58 -12.67
N GLU A 307 1.26 -15.49 -13.53
CA GLU A 307 0.90 -16.90 -13.50
C GLU A 307 1.58 -17.61 -12.34
N PHE A 308 2.87 -17.35 -12.15
CA PHE A 308 3.63 -17.86 -11.00
C PHE A 308 2.97 -17.49 -9.67
N LEU A 309 2.59 -16.21 -9.49
CA LEU A 309 1.98 -15.73 -8.25
C LEU A 309 0.57 -16.26 -7.97
N GLN A 310 -0.13 -16.83 -8.95
CA GLN A 310 -1.41 -17.53 -8.72
C GLN A 310 -1.21 -18.90 -8.04
N SER A 311 -0.12 -19.56 -8.34
CA SER A 311 0.23 -20.87 -7.76
C SER A 311 1.76 -20.97 -7.66
N PRO A 312 2.40 -20.33 -6.67
CA PRO A 312 3.85 -20.29 -6.57
C PRO A 312 4.44 -21.67 -6.34
N ASP A 313 5.22 -22.16 -7.30
CA ASP A 313 6.06 -23.33 -7.13
C ASP A 313 7.47 -22.87 -6.73
N THR A 314 7.80 -23.08 -5.47
CA THR A 314 9.11 -22.75 -4.90
C THR A 314 9.99 -23.99 -4.72
N SER A 315 9.75 -25.07 -5.46
CA SER A 315 10.54 -26.31 -5.39
C SER A 315 11.95 -26.17 -5.98
N LEU A 316 12.10 -25.29 -6.99
CA LEU A 316 13.38 -25.02 -7.65
C LEU A 316 14.31 -24.14 -6.78
N GLN A 317 15.59 -24.06 -7.14
CA GLN A 317 16.57 -23.34 -6.36
C GLN A 317 16.94 -21.98 -6.96
N HIS A 318 17.05 -21.87 -8.30
CA HIS A 318 17.55 -20.66 -8.97
C HIS A 318 16.46 -20.03 -9.84
N TYR A 319 16.11 -18.79 -9.52
CA TYR A 319 15.08 -18.01 -10.23
C TYR A 319 15.70 -16.79 -10.90
N ILE A 320 15.26 -16.53 -12.12
CA ILE A 320 15.63 -15.31 -12.86
C ILE A 320 14.35 -14.49 -13.07
N ILE A 321 14.37 -13.22 -12.70
CA ILE A 321 13.25 -12.30 -12.90
C ILE A 321 13.66 -11.26 -13.93
N ILE A 322 12.97 -11.24 -15.08
CA ILE A 322 13.18 -10.23 -16.11
C ILE A 322 12.19 -9.10 -15.88
N GLY A 323 12.73 -7.93 -15.49
CA GLY A 323 12.01 -6.73 -15.12
C GLY A 323 12.01 -6.46 -13.61
N GLY A 324 12.73 -5.40 -13.23
CA GLY A 324 12.91 -4.92 -11.84
C GLY A 324 11.85 -3.92 -11.39
N GLY A 325 10.62 -4.00 -11.89
CA GLY A 325 9.48 -3.25 -11.33
C GLY A 325 9.11 -3.73 -9.91
N SER A 326 8.19 -3.05 -9.22
CA SER A 326 7.82 -3.39 -7.83
C SER A 326 7.40 -4.86 -7.66
N VAL A 327 6.61 -5.41 -8.59
CA VAL A 327 6.18 -6.82 -8.54
C VAL A 327 7.37 -7.77 -8.67
N GLY A 328 8.28 -7.50 -9.60
CA GLY A 328 9.50 -8.31 -9.77
C GLY A 328 10.39 -8.27 -8.53
N CYS A 329 10.61 -7.08 -7.98
CA CYS A 329 11.41 -6.90 -6.77
C CYS A 329 10.81 -7.59 -5.54
N GLU A 330 9.50 -7.44 -5.33
CA GLU A 330 8.82 -8.06 -4.19
C GLU A 330 8.78 -9.60 -4.30
N THR A 331 8.63 -10.12 -5.52
CA THR A 331 8.72 -11.56 -5.76
C THR A 331 10.14 -12.08 -5.54
N ALA A 332 11.14 -11.32 -5.97
CA ALA A 332 12.54 -11.67 -5.72
C ALA A 332 12.85 -11.73 -4.22
N LEU A 333 12.37 -10.75 -3.47
CA LEU A 333 12.54 -10.71 -2.02
C LEU A 333 11.87 -11.92 -1.34
N ASP A 334 10.60 -12.20 -1.68
CA ASP A 334 9.84 -13.34 -1.14
C ASP A 334 10.53 -14.71 -1.42
N LEU A 335 11.12 -14.84 -2.61
CA LEU A 335 11.91 -16.04 -2.96
C LEU A 335 13.24 -16.09 -2.20
N ALA A 336 13.95 -14.96 -2.08
CA ALA A 336 15.23 -14.89 -1.36
C ALA A 336 15.05 -15.18 0.14
N GLU A 337 13.97 -14.68 0.75
CA GLU A 337 13.58 -14.98 2.14
C GLU A 337 13.31 -16.48 2.37
N LYS A 338 12.86 -17.18 1.33
CA LYS A 338 12.70 -18.65 1.33
C LYS A 338 13.98 -19.41 1.02
N GLY A 339 15.12 -18.72 0.97
CA GLY A 339 16.43 -19.30 0.73
C GLY A 339 16.71 -19.68 -0.73
N LYS A 340 15.96 -19.07 -1.69
CA LYS A 340 16.19 -19.27 -3.12
C LYS A 340 17.24 -18.29 -3.63
N ASP A 341 18.03 -18.72 -4.61
CA ASP A 341 18.95 -17.87 -5.34
C ASP A 341 18.21 -17.12 -6.45
N VAL A 342 18.22 -15.80 -6.43
CA VAL A 342 17.40 -14.99 -7.32
C VAL A 342 18.23 -13.93 -8.03
N SER A 343 18.13 -13.89 -9.35
CA SER A 343 18.74 -12.85 -10.20
C SER A 343 17.66 -11.97 -10.82
N ILE A 344 17.69 -10.66 -10.58
CA ILE A 344 16.86 -9.67 -11.27
C ILE A 344 17.66 -9.10 -12.45
N ILE A 345 17.03 -9.06 -13.63
CA ILE A 345 17.55 -8.42 -14.84
C ILE A 345 16.71 -7.17 -15.11
N GLU A 346 17.34 -5.99 -15.04
CA GLU A 346 16.65 -4.71 -15.22
C GLU A 346 17.40 -3.83 -16.24
N MET A 347 16.68 -3.31 -17.23
CA MET A 347 17.24 -2.49 -18.31
C MET A 347 17.65 -1.08 -17.85
N THR A 348 17.01 -0.58 -16.81
CA THR A 348 17.30 0.75 -16.26
C THR A 348 18.38 0.69 -15.18
N ASP A 349 18.78 1.85 -14.71
CA ASP A 349 19.81 2.02 -13.68
C ASP A 349 19.28 1.87 -12.25
N CYS A 350 17.98 1.64 -12.08
CA CYS A 350 17.35 1.50 -10.76
C CYS A 350 16.18 0.54 -10.75
N LEU A 351 15.98 -0.12 -9.60
CA LEU A 351 14.83 -0.97 -9.34
C LEU A 351 13.60 -0.15 -8.94
N ALA A 352 12.41 -0.71 -9.20
CA ALA A 352 11.10 -0.15 -8.84
C ALA A 352 10.96 1.34 -9.23
N SER A 353 11.45 1.73 -10.41
CA SER A 353 11.56 3.12 -10.88
C SER A 353 10.23 3.89 -10.86
N ALA A 354 9.09 3.21 -11.00
CA ALA A 354 7.75 3.80 -10.92
C ALA A 354 7.23 3.99 -9.49
N SER A 355 7.92 3.46 -8.48
CA SER A 355 7.55 3.61 -7.07
C SER A 355 8.10 4.91 -6.48
N ASN A 356 7.50 5.38 -5.37
CA ASN A 356 8.06 6.52 -4.65
C ASN A 356 9.44 6.18 -4.06
N ASP A 357 10.25 7.17 -3.84
CA ASP A 357 11.64 7.01 -3.45
C ASP A 357 11.83 6.47 -2.02
N LEU A 358 10.90 6.73 -1.10
CA LEU A 358 10.92 6.10 0.23
C LEU A 358 10.70 4.60 0.15
N TYR A 359 9.79 4.15 -0.73
CA TYR A 359 9.62 2.73 -1.00
C TYR A 359 10.90 2.11 -1.57
N ARG A 360 11.53 2.77 -2.57
CA ARG A 360 12.77 2.29 -3.18
C ARG A 360 13.92 2.21 -2.18
N LEU A 361 14.02 3.18 -1.29
CA LEU A 361 15.03 3.19 -0.23
C LEU A 361 14.83 2.00 0.73
N ALA A 362 13.61 1.78 1.19
CA ALA A 362 13.29 0.65 2.06
C ALA A 362 13.51 -0.70 1.38
N LEU A 363 13.16 -0.82 0.11
CA LEU A 363 13.43 -2.00 -0.71
C LEU A 363 14.93 -2.30 -0.80
N SER A 364 15.74 -1.26 -1.08
CA SER A 364 17.20 -1.38 -1.18
C SER A 364 17.83 -1.83 0.14
N GLU A 365 17.39 -1.25 1.26
CA GLU A 365 17.85 -1.66 2.59
C GLU A 365 17.50 -3.13 2.90
N HIS A 366 16.31 -3.56 2.47
CA HIS A 366 15.88 -4.94 2.66
C HIS A 366 16.66 -5.91 1.78
N PHE A 367 16.89 -5.56 0.51
CA PHE A 367 17.69 -6.35 -0.42
C PHE A 367 19.12 -6.58 0.10
N ALA A 368 19.72 -5.58 0.72
CA ALA A 368 21.07 -5.68 1.27
C ALA A 368 21.24 -6.71 2.39
N ARG A 369 20.15 -7.29 2.90
CA ARG A 369 20.16 -8.35 3.93
C ARG A 369 20.30 -9.76 3.36
N TYR A 370 20.22 -9.92 2.02
CA TYR A 370 20.14 -11.21 1.35
C TYR A 370 21.27 -11.39 0.33
N ASP A 371 22.27 -12.18 0.67
CA ASP A 371 23.40 -12.48 -0.22
C ASP A 371 23.00 -13.34 -1.43
N ASN A 372 21.84 -14.02 -1.36
CA ASN A 372 21.24 -14.85 -2.40
C ASN A 372 20.30 -14.06 -3.34
N LEU A 373 20.29 -12.72 -3.28
CA LEU A 373 19.53 -11.86 -4.17
C LEU A 373 20.47 -10.96 -4.98
N HIS A 374 20.53 -11.21 -6.29
CA HIS A 374 21.44 -10.55 -7.21
C HIS A 374 20.70 -9.58 -8.13
N THR A 375 21.24 -8.39 -8.33
CA THR A 375 20.65 -7.37 -9.19
C THR A 375 21.57 -7.03 -10.35
N ASN A 376 21.06 -7.17 -11.58
CA ASN A 376 21.76 -6.84 -12.82
C ASN A 376 21.05 -5.64 -13.46
N LEU A 377 21.51 -4.43 -13.13
CA LEU A 377 21.02 -3.17 -13.68
C LEU A 377 21.69 -2.84 -15.03
N ASN A 378 21.11 -1.92 -15.80
CA ASN A 378 21.57 -1.58 -17.15
C ASN A 378 21.74 -2.81 -18.04
N SER A 379 20.91 -3.83 -17.84
CA SER A 379 21.04 -5.17 -18.39
C SER A 379 19.80 -5.58 -19.17
N ALA A 380 19.96 -5.87 -20.45
CA ALA A 380 18.88 -6.28 -21.34
C ALA A 380 18.95 -7.79 -21.62
N CYS A 381 17.89 -8.53 -21.31
CA CYS A 381 17.76 -9.91 -21.71
C CYS A 381 17.66 -10.00 -23.25
N GLN A 382 18.53 -10.80 -23.87
CA GLN A 382 18.59 -11.00 -25.32
C GLN A 382 17.88 -12.29 -25.75
N SER A 383 17.97 -13.34 -24.96
CA SER A 383 17.32 -14.62 -25.20
C SER A 383 17.22 -15.44 -23.90
N ILE A 384 16.30 -16.37 -23.91
CA ILE A 384 16.09 -17.38 -22.86
C ILE A 384 16.47 -18.73 -23.48
N ASP A 385 17.20 -19.57 -22.76
CA ASP A 385 17.51 -20.94 -23.16
C ASP A 385 17.12 -21.92 -22.05
N ALA A 386 17.45 -23.18 -22.20
CA ALA A 386 17.04 -24.23 -21.24
C ALA A 386 17.71 -24.06 -19.87
N ASP A 387 18.88 -23.42 -19.82
CA ASP A 387 19.73 -23.32 -18.63
C ASP A 387 19.76 -21.90 -18.02
N GLY A 388 18.98 -20.95 -18.59
CA GLY A 388 18.96 -19.58 -18.08
C GLY A 388 18.67 -18.51 -19.13
N VAL A 389 19.41 -17.39 -19.05
CA VAL A 389 19.24 -16.23 -19.94
C VAL A 389 20.55 -15.63 -20.40
N ASN A 390 20.56 -15.18 -21.66
CA ASN A 390 21.66 -14.37 -22.19
C ASN A 390 21.35 -12.87 -22.03
N VAL A 391 22.24 -12.17 -21.37
CA VAL A 391 22.04 -10.76 -20.97
C VAL A 391 23.12 -9.88 -21.57
N LEU A 392 22.74 -8.73 -22.10
CA LEU A 392 23.65 -7.69 -22.57
C LEU A 392 23.76 -6.58 -21.52
N THR A 393 24.92 -6.44 -20.90
CA THR A 393 25.22 -5.39 -19.92
C THR A 393 26.36 -4.52 -20.42
N ASN A 394 26.13 -3.22 -20.63
CA ASN A 394 27.14 -2.27 -21.10
C ASN A 394 27.90 -2.74 -22.38
N GLY A 395 27.23 -3.45 -23.28
CA GLY A 395 27.79 -3.97 -24.52
C GLY A 395 28.50 -5.32 -24.39
N ALA A 396 28.62 -5.90 -23.20
CA ALA A 396 29.16 -7.23 -22.97
C ALA A 396 28.01 -8.25 -22.80
N SER A 397 28.08 -9.37 -23.49
CA SER A 397 27.12 -10.47 -23.34
C SER A 397 27.60 -11.44 -22.28
N THR A 398 26.72 -11.77 -21.34
CA THR A 398 26.93 -12.77 -20.28
C THR A 398 25.77 -13.73 -20.21
N HIS A 399 26.01 -14.97 -19.78
CA HIS A 399 24.97 -15.94 -19.48
C HIS A 399 24.74 -16.00 -17.97
N ILE A 400 23.48 -15.94 -17.55
CA ILE A 400 23.06 -16.12 -16.15
C ILE A 400 22.24 -17.40 -16.09
N SER A 401 22.74 -18.38 -15.34
CA SER A 401 22.09 -19.68 -15.18
C SER A 401 20.93 -19.61 -14.21
N GLY A 402 19.87 -20.37 -14.46
CA GLY A 402 18.72 -20.47 -13.58
C GLY A 402 17.69 -21.49 -14.05
N ASP A 403 16.98 -22.06 -13.09
CA ASP A 403 16.02 -23.15 -13.31
C ASP A 403 14.68 -22.62 -13.84
N LYS A 404 14.29 -21.38 -13.46
CA LYS A 404 13.01 -20.77 -13.83
C LYS A 404 13.18 -19.30 -14.14
N VAL A 405 12.54 -18.85 -15.24
CA VAL A 405 12.52 -17.46 -15.69
C VAL A 405 11.12 -16.89 -15.52
N LEU A 406 11.00 -15.80 -14.76
CA LEU A 406 9.75 -15.10 -14.48
C LEU A 406 9.74 -13.75 -15.20
N LEU A 407 8.76 -13.54 -16.07
CA LEU A 407 8.60 -12.30 -16.83
C LEU A 407 7.79 -11.29 -16.03
N SER A 408 8.43 -10.22 -15.57
CA SER A 408 7.84 -9.10 -14.83
C SER A 408 7.86 -7.81 -15.64
N LEU A 409 7.34 -7.88 -16.87
CA LEU A 409 7.43 -6.79 -17.87
C LEU A 409 6.28 -5.77 -17.77
N GLY A 410 5.57 -5.76 -16.64
CA GLY A 410 4.42 -4.90 -16.42
C GLY A 410 3.16 -5.34 -17.15
N PHE A 411 2.22 -4.42 -17.27
CA PHE A 411 0.89 -4.67 -17.85
C PHE A 411 0.60 -3.64 -18.95
N ARG A 412 -0.35 -3.96 -19.82
CA ARG A 412 -0.89 -3.06 -20.82
C ARG A 412 -2.42 -3.17 -20.86
N PRO A 413 -3.15 -2.07 -21.14
CA PRO A 413 -4.59 -2.12 -21.34
C PRO A 413 -4.99 -3.18 -22.37
N ASP A 414 -6.07 -3.91 -22.13
CA ASP A 414 -6.66 -4.81 -23.12
C ASP A 414 -7.51 -4.00 -24.11
N ALA A 415 -6.84 -3.39 -25.08
CA ALA A 415 -7.49 -2.55 -26.10
C ALA A 415 -8.59 -3.27 -26.86
N LYS A 416 -8.48 -4.60 -27.05
CA LYS A 416 -9.49 -5.40 -27.75
C LYS A 416 -10.78 -5.49 -26.93
N GLN A 417 -10.68 -5.77 -25.64
CA GLN A 417 -11.83 -5.85 -24.75
C GLN A 417 -12.45 -4.46 -24.52
N VAL A 418 -11.64 -3.42 -24.36
CA VAL A 418 -12.11 -2.03 -24.26
C VAL A 418 -12.90 -1.65 -25.52
N SER A 419 -12.34 -1.92 -26.70
CA SER A 419 -12.99 -1.58 -27.99
C SER A 419 -14.30 -2.33 -28.22
N SER A 420 -14.44 -3.58 -27.76
CA SER A 420 -15.67 -4.36 -27.88
C SER A 420 -16.85 -3.81 -27.07
N LEU A 421 -16.55 -2.99 -26.03
CA LEU A 421 -17.55 -2.37 -25.15
C LEU A 421 -17.77 -0.88 -25.49
N TYR A 422 -16.98 -0.32 -26.39
CA TYR A 422 -17.07 1.08 -26.77
C TYR A 422 -18.37 1.38 -27.53
N GLY A 423 -19.04 2.49 -27.16
CA GLY A 423 -20.21 2.99 -27.88
C GLY A 423 -21.49 2.13 -27.74
N ILE A 424 -21.51 1.15 -26.82
CA ILE A 424 -22.72 0.36 -26.53
C ILE A 424 -23.78 1.25 -25.87
N VAL A 425 -23.35 2.13 -24.98
CA VAL A 425 -24.17 3.11 -24.25
C VAL A 425 -23.59 4.49 -24.49
N PRO A 426 -24.42 5.53 -24.74
CA PRO A 426 -23.91 6.90 -24.94
C PRO A 426 -23.04 7.39 -23.78
N ASP A 427 -23.53 7.21 -22.54
CA ASP A 427 -22.79 7.58 -21.34
C ASP A 427 -21.86 6.43 -20.93
N THR A 428 -20.62 6.47 -21.43
CA THR A 428 -19.60 5.46 -21.15
C THR A 428 -18.37 6.10 -20.50
N TYR A 429 -17.93 5.52 -19.38
CA TYR A 429 -16.78 5.95 -18.58
C TYR A 429 -15.72 4.85 -18.55
N TYR A 430 -14.47 5.26 -18.34
CA TYR A 430 -13.33 4.35 -18.22
C TYR A 430 -12.67 4.56 -16.86
N VAL A 431 -12.22 3.47 -16.21
CA VAL A 431 -11.57 3.58 -14.92
C VAL A 431 -10.55 2.47 -14.68
N GLY A 432 -9.46 2.84 -14.03
CA GLY A 432 -8.37 1.91 -13.70
C GLY A 432 -7.48 1.58 -14.90
N ASP A 433 -6.84 0.43 -14.86
CA ASP A 433 -5.77 0.06 -15.79
C ASP A 433 -6.20 -0.12 -17.24
N CYS A 434 -7.48 -0.18 -17.53
CA CYS A 434 -7.98 -0.21 -18.91
C CYS A 434 -7.81 1.14 -19.63
N GLU A 435 -7.74 2.22 -18.87
CA GLU A 435 -7.42 3.56 -19.37
C GLU A 435 -5.90 3.78 -19.36
N ARG A 436 -5.29 3.61 -18.19
CA ARG A 436 -3.85 3.74 -17.98
C ARG A 436 -3.43 2.84 -16.82
N VAL A 437 -2.45 1.96 -17.07
CA VAL A 437 -1.86 1.15 -16.01
C VAL A 437 -1.18 2.06 -14.98
N ALA A 438 -1.60 1.93 -13.73
CA ALA A 438 -1.15 2.78 -12.64
C ALA A 438 -1.20 2.04 -11.29
N THR A 439 -1.27 2.77 -10.19
CA THR A 439 -1.26 2.22 -8.83
C THR A 439 -2.69 2.06 -8.27
N VAL A 440 -2.78 1.45 -7.07
CA VAL A 440 -4.05 1.38 -6.31
C VAL A 440 -4.61 2.77 -6.04
N ALA A 441 -3.75 3.77 -5.87
CA ALA A 441 -4.17 5.15 -5.64
C ALA A 441 -5.01 5.70 -6.78
N GLU A 442 -4.53 5.58 -8.02
CA GLU A 442 -5.27 6.05 -9.20
C GLU A 442 -6.55 5.22 -9.41
N ALA A 443 -6.44 3.89 -9.28
CA ALA A 443 -7.60 3.01 -9.45
C ALA A 443 -8.74 3.37 -8.48
N VAL A 444 -8.43 3.56 -7.20
CA VAL A 444 -9.43 3.87 -6.16
C VAL A 444 -9.94 5.31 -6.27
N ASN A 445 -9.03 6.29 -6.42
CA ASN A 445 -9.42 7.70 -6.46
C ASN A 445 -10.27 8.01 -7.70
N ASN A 446 -9.83 7.63 -8.91
CA ASN A 446 -10.57 7.89 -10.14
C ASN A 446 -11.94 7.19 -10.13
N ALA A 447 -11.99 5.94 -9.67
CA ALA A 447 -13.23 5.19 -9.55
C ALA A 447 -14.24 5.83 -8.58
N TYR A 448 -13.74 6.34 -7.45
CA TYR A 448 -14.59 7.06 -6.50
C TYR A 448 -15.21 8.31 -7.14
N PHE A 449 -14.43 9.14 -7.84
CA PHE A 449 -14.94 10.36 -8.46
C PHE A 449 -15.90 10.06 -9.61
N ILE A 450 -15.66 9.03 -10.42
CA ILE A 450 -16.61 8.60 -11.45
C ILE A 450 -17.92 8.12 -10.79
N GLY A 451 -17.86 7.24 -9.79
CA GLY A 451 -19.05 6.74 -9.11
C GLY A 451 -19.83 7.84 -8.35
N ALA A 452 -19.15 8.88 -7.89
CA ALA A 452 -19.77 10.01 -7.21
C ALA A 452 -20.48 10.96 -8.18
N ASN A 453 -19.93 11.15 -9.39
CA ASN A 453 -20.42 12.16 -10.37
C ASN A 453 -21.20 11.56 -11.54
N VAL A 454 -21.27 10.24 -11.69
CA VAL A 454 -22.05 9.60 -12.75
C VAL A 454 -23.51 10.10 -12.72
N PHE A 455 -24.04 10.43 -13.90
CA PHE A 455 -25.39 10.99 -14.11
C PHE A 455 -25.62 12.40 -13.53
N GLN A 456 -24.59 13.15 -13.26
CA GLN A 456 -24.73 14.56 -12.84
C GLN A 456 -24.53 15.48 -14.02
N GLU A 457 -25.37 16.53 -14.12
CA GLU A 457 -25.19 17.63 -15.09
C GLU A 457 -24.01 18.55 -14.70
N GLN A 458 -23.71 18.60 -13.40
CA GLN A 458 -22.56 19.29 -12.83
C GLN A 458 -21.91 18.39 -11.79
N ASP A 459 -20.59 18.41 -11.71
CA ASP A 459 -19.85 17.67 -10.71
C ASP A 459 -20.29 18.05 -9.29
N ILE A 460 -20.55 17.05 -8.45
CA ILE A 460 -20.85 17.27 -7.02
C ILE A 460 -19.57 17.54 -6.25
N ILE A 461 -18.41 17.00 -6.73
CA ILE A 461 -17.13 17.03 -6.05
C ILE A 461 -15.96 17.18 -7.03
#